data_59a466be3df6e0c6f8df875b78450214
#
_entry.id   59a466be3df6e0c6f8df875b78450214
#
_cell.length_a   1.000
_cell.length_b   1.000
_cell.length_c   1.000
_cell.angle_alpha   90.00
_cell.angle_beta   90.00
_cell.angle_gamma   90.00
#
_symmetry.space_group_name_H-M   'P 1'
#
loop_
_entity.id
_entity.type
_entity.pdbx_description
1 polymer ?
#
loop_
_entity_poly.entity_id
_entity_poly.type
_entity_poly.pdbx_seq_one_letter_code
_entity_poly.pdbx_strand_id
1 'polypeptide(L)'
;VSDCVIDEMLLLASEADNLQPDYIVYVGGTLVSKRLKAYLRHCHAVCWRVDAEGEVADTFTNLRGVVQARPADVLETLPSQLNQRWLAYWQSLRKEVLERRCAYQPAYSSMLAVKMFEQRVHNGGRKAMVHYANSMSVRLGCIYARHYIYCNRGVNGIEGSLSTAAGFSLASDDNVYCVIGDLSFFYDRNALWGTNYLGNLRVLLLNNGGGGIFEKFADH
;
A
#
# COMPACT_ATOMS: atom_id res chain seq x y z
N VAL A 1 6.43 8.80 -2.28
CA VAL A 1 6.21 7.47 -2.86
C VAL A 1 6.86 6.48 -1.91
N SER A 2 6.06 5.76 -1.15
CA SER A 2 6.58 4.65 -0.39
C SER A 2 7.00 3.57 -1.37
N ASP A 3 8.28 3.28 -1.46
CA ASP A 3 8.77 2.09 -2.16
C ASP A 3 8.24 0.86 -1.43
N CYS A 4 7.13 0.32 -1.93
CA CYS A 4 6.49 -0.85 -1.35
C CYS A 4 7.24 -2.15 -1.71
N VAL A 5 8.56 -2.13 -1.59
CA VAL A 5 9.42 -3.33 -1.74
C VAL A 5 9.78 -3.97 -0.40
N ILE A 6 9.31 -3.38 0.70
CA ILE A 6 9.71 -3.81 2.05
C ILE A 6 9.31 -5.26 2.35
N ASP A 7 8.16 -5.71 1.86
CA ASP A 7 7.70 -7.08 2.08
C ASP A 7 8.63 -8.11 1.44
N GLU A 8 9.11 -7.82 0.23
CA GLU A 8 10.06 -8.68 -0.46
C GLU A 8 11.48 -8.54 0.12
N MET A 9 11.87 -7.33 0.53
CA MET A 9 13.15 -7.14 1.23
C MET A 9 13.21 -7.96 2.51
N LEU A 10 12.12 -7.98 3.29
CA LEU A 10 12.01 -8.80 4.50
C LEU A 10 11.99 -10.31 4.21
N LEU A 11 11.66 -10.75 3.00
CA LEU A 11 11.81 -12.14 2.58
C LEU A 11 13.25 -12.52 2.26
N LEU A 12 14.03 -11.56 1.76
CA LEU A 12 15.43 -11.77 1.40
C LEU A 12 16.38 -11.51 2.56
N ALA A 13 15.93 -10.73 3.57
CA ALA A 13 16.73 -10.43 4.74
C ALA A 13 17.08 -11.71 5.51
N SER A 14 18.37 -11.90 5.76
CA SER A 14 18.86 -13.01 6.60
C SER A 14 18.61 -12.68 8.07
N GLU A 15 18.13 -13.66 8.86
CA GLU A 15 18.04 -13.54 10.32
C GLU A 15 19.41 -13.35 10.99
N ALA A 16 20.49 -13.79 10.31
CA ALA A 16 21.84 -13.70 10.83
C ALA A 16 22.40 -12.27 10.90
N ASP A 17 21.78 -11.33 10.17
CA ASP A 17 22.37 -9.99 10.01
C ASP A 17 22.02 -9.00 11.11
N ASN A 18 21.27 -9.37 12.12
CA ASN A 18 20.85 -8.55 13.29
C ASN A 18 20.68 -7.04 12.95
N LEU A 19 19.94 -6.76 11.87
CA LEU A 19 19.76 -5.42 11.32
C LEU A 19 18.44 -4.80 11.77
N GLN A 20 17.99 -5.18 12.97
CA GLN A 20 16.80 -4.59 13.56
C GLN A 20 17.06 -3.10 13.85
N PRO A 21 16.03 -2.25 13.71
CA PRO A 21 16.13 -0.86 14.10
C PRO A 21 16.21 -0.74 15.63
N ASP A 22 16.96 0.22 16.12
CA ASP A 22 16.96 0.61 17.53
C ASP A 22 15.76 1.51 17.85
N TYR A 23 15.34 2.31 16.86
CA TYR A 23 14.24 3.27 16.99
C TYR A 23 13.29 3.20 15.80
N ILE A 24 12.00 3.38 16.09
CA ILE A 24 10.94 3.50 15.09
C ILE A 24 10.29 4.87 15.28
N VAL A 25 10.29 5.70 14.25
CA VAL A 25 9.48 6.90 14.18
C VAL A 25 8.29 6.61 13.29
N TYR A 26 7.12 6.46 13.89
CA TYR A 26 5.90 6.10 13.17
C TYR A 26 5.06 7.36 12.90
N VAL A 27 4.85 7.64 11.62
CA VAL A 27 4.05 8.77 11.15
C VAL A 27 2.95 8.28 10.22
N GLY A 28 1.80 8.94 10.23
CA GLY A 28 0.69 8.65 9.34
C GLY A 28 -0.22 7.51 9.80
N GLY A 29 -0.99 6.99 8.85
CA GLY A 29 -2.09 6.07 9.09
C GLY A 29 -1.71 4.59 9.08
N THR A 30 -2.70 3.74 8.77
CA THR A 30 -2.58 2.28 8.82
C THR A 30 -1.64 1.73 7.76
N LEU A 31 -0.65 0.94 8.16
CA LEU A 31 0.21 0.19 7.24
C LEU A 31 -0.57 -0.95 6.55
N VAL A 32 -0.38 -1.10 5.24
CA VAL A 32 -0.97 -2.19 4.45
C VAL A 32 -0.24 -3.51 4.70
N SER A 33 1.09 -3.47 4.81
CA SER A 33 1.95 -4.64 4.97
C SER A 33 1.72 -5.34 6.32
N LYS A 34 1.26 -6.59 6.27
CA LYS A 34 1.19 -7.46 7.44
C LYS A 34 2.59 -7.95 7.88
N ARG A 35 3.48 -8.18 6.90
CA ARG A 35 4.85 -8.65 7.17
C ARG A 35 5.67 -7.58 7.87
N LEU A 36 5.62 -6.34 7.38
CA LEU A 36 6.29 -5.24 8.06
C LEU A 36 5.78 -5.05 9.49
N LYS A 37 4.46 -5.10 9.70
CA LYS A 37 3.90 -5.02 11.06
C LYS A 37 4.41 -6.14 11.96
N ALA A 38 4.44 -7.38 11.46
CA ALA A 38 4.97 -8.51 12.21
C ALA A 38 6.45 -8.32 12.55
N TYR A 39 7.26 -7.93 11.56
CA TYR A 39 8.68 -7.64 11.75
C TYR A 39 8.90 -6.57 12.83
N LEU A 40 8.23 -5.41 12.73
CA LEU A 40 8.41 -4.33 13.69
C LEU A 40 7.90 -4.67 15.11
N ARG A 41 6.93 -5.57 15.23
CA ARG A 41 6.49 -6.11 16.53
C ARG A 41 7.51 -7.01 17.20
N HIS A 42 8.33 -7.72 16.41
CA HIS A 42 9.38 -8.59 16.91
C HIS A 42 10.70 -7.84 17.17
N CYS A 43 10.82 -6.60 16.67
CA CYS A 43 11.97 -5.77 16.96
C CYS A 43 11.91 -5.25 18.40
N HIS A 44 13.05 -5.24 19.10
CA HIS A 44 13.19 -4.61 20.41
C HIS A 44 13.37 -3.09 20.32
N ALA A 45 12.91 -2.50 19.23
CA ALA A 45 13.04 -1.07 18.96
C ALA A 45 12.10 -0.24 19.82
N VAL A 46 12.54 0.96 20.20
CA VAL A 46 11.70 1.94 20.86
C VAL A 46 10.89 2.68 19.81
N CYS A 47 9.54 2.65 19.93
CA CYS A 47 8.65 3.31 18.98
C CYS A 47 8.14 4.64 19.50
N TRP A 48 8.26 5.68 18.69
CA TRP A 48 7.65 6.98 18.87
C TRP A 48 6.64 7.23 17.77
N ARG A 49 5.38 7.53 18.16
CA ARG A 49 4.37 7.98 17.20
C ARG A 49 4.44 9.50 17.10
N VAL A 50 4.40 10.01 15.87
CA VAL A 50 4.25 11.44 15.59
C VAL A 50 2.88 11.64 15.00
N ASP A 51 2.06 12.44 15.68
CA ASP A 51 0.68 12.71 15.31
C ASP A 51 0.31 14.14 15.65
N ALA A 52 -0.29 14.88 14.71
CA ALA A 52 -0.63 16.29 14.91
C ALA A 52 -1.70 16.52 15.98
N GLU A 53 -2.58 15.55 16.17
CA GLU A 53 -3.68 15.60 17.14
C GLU A 53 -3.34 14.88 18.45
N GLY A 54 -2.18 14.21 18.49
CA GLY A 54 -1.72 13.47 19.66
C GLY A 54 -2.42 12.13 19.87
N GLU A 55 -2.98 11.55 18.78
CA GLU A 55 -3.65 10.25 18.85
C GLU A 55 -2.69 9.14 19.31
N VAL A 56 -3.12 8.37 20.32
CA VAL A 56 -2.36 7.25 20.87
C VAL A 56 -2.76 5.96 20.17
N ALA A 57 -1.85 5.39 19.38
CA ALA A 57 -2.07 4.10 18.74
C ALA A 57 -0.78 3.26 18.76
N ASP A 58 -0.78 2.21 19.57
CA ASP A 58 0.35 1.27 19.66
C ASP A 58 0.23 0.17 18.60
N THR A 59 0.66 0.48 17.40
CA THR A 59 0.58 -0.44 16.25
C THR A 59 1.55 -1.62 16.38
N PHE A 60 2.68 -1.44 17.06
CA PHE A 60 3.78 -2.41 17.10
C PHE A 60 4.00 -3.04 18.47
N THR A 61 3.18 -2.72 19.47
CA THR A 61 3.27 -3.22 20.86
C THR A 61 4.56 -2.80 21.60
N ASN A 62 5.16 -1.70 21.16
CA ASN A 62 6.40 -1.15 21.73
C ASN A 62 6.40 0.38 21.78
N LEU A 63 5.23 1.00 21.83
CA LEU A 63 5.08 2.45 21.87
C LEU A 63 5.66 3.03 23.17
N ARG A 64 6.66 3.91 23.04
CA ARG A 64 7.24 4.65 24.17
C ARG A 64 6.48 5.94 24.47
N GLY A 65 6.00 6.61 23.43
CA GLY A 65 5.26 7.86 23.59
C GLY A 65 4.79 8.44 22.27
N VAL A 66 4.01 9.50 22.37
CA VAL A 66 3.47 10.26 21.23
C VAL A 66 4.07 11.66 21.26
N VAL A 67 4.57 12.10 20.11
CA VAL A 67 4.99 13.47 19.88
C VAL A 67 3.87 14.19 19.14
N GLN A 68 3.19 15.10 19.82
CA GLN A 68 2.15 15.92 19.22
C GLN A 68 2.78 17.05 18.41
N ALA A 69 2.98 16.80 17.13
CA ALA A 69 3.57 17.76 16.19
C ALA A 69 3.25 17.36 14.74
N ARG A 70 3.45 18.28 13.80
CA ARG A 70 3.39 17.93 12.38
C ARG A 70 4.57 17.03 12.03
N PRO A 71 4.35 15.94 11.27
CA PRO A 71 5.43 15.01 10.91
C PRO A 71 6.66 15.69 10.28
N ALA A 72 6.44 16.69 9.41
CA ALA A 72 7.52 17.40 8.75
C ALA A 72 8.47 18.07 9.77
N ASP A 73 7.92 18.75 10.77
CA ASP A 73 8.69 19.47 11.79
C ASP A 73 9.59 18.52 12.61
N VAL A 74 9.07 17.33 12.92
CA VAL A 74 9.84 16.31 13.66
C VAL A 74 10.92 15.69 12.77
N LEU A 75 10.58 15.34 11.52
CA LEU A 75 11.54 14.71 10.61
C LEU A 75 12.75 15.60 10.30
N GLU A 76 12.55 16.94 10.25
CA GLU A 76 13.64 17.90 10.07
C GLU A 76 14.60 17.98 11.27
N THR A 77 14.14 17.61 12.47
CA THR A 77 14.98 17.61 13.68
C THR A 77 15.76 16.30 13.90
N LEU A 78 15.42 15.25 13.15
CA LEU A 78 16.11 13.99 13.32
C LEU A 78 17.59 14.09 12.89
N PRO A 79 18.51 13.46 13.64
CA PRO A 79 19.92 13.51 13.32
C PRO A 79 20.19 12.87 11.95
N SER A 80 20.99 13.53 11.14
CA SER A 80 21.39 13.04 9.81
C SER A 80 22.44 11.91 9.85
N GLN A 81 22.95 11.58 11.02
CA GLN A 81 23.92 10.50 11.19
C GLN A 81 23.21 9.15 11.13
N LEU A 82 23.38 8.47 10.00
CA LEU A 82 22.85 7.13 9.77
C LEU A 82 23.94 6.09 9.98
N ASN A 83 23.55 4.92 10.48
CA ASN A 83 24.44 3.76 10.45
C ASN A 83 24.65 3.34 8.98
N GLN A 84 25.82 3.68 8.43
CA GLN A 84 26.13 3.47 7.02
C GLN A 84 26.06 1.98 6.62
N ARG A 85 26.46 1.06 7.52
CA ARG A 85 26.37 -0.38 7.27
C ARG A 85 24.92 -0.82 7.17
N TRP A 86 24.07 -0.35 8.08
CA TRP A 86 22.62 -0.63 8.08
C TRP A 86 21.95 -0.10 6.81
N LEU A 87 22.24 1.14 6.45
CA LEU A 87 21.72 1.77 5.24
C LEU A 87 22.16 1.02 3.97
N ALA A 88 23.43 0.72 3.84
CA ALA A 88 23.98 0.02 2.67
C ALA A 88 23.35 -1.37 2.48
N TYR A 89 23.13 -2.10 3.57
CA TYR A 89 22.46 -3.40 3.52
C TYR A 89 21.01 -3.29 2.99
N TRP A 90 20.22 -2.40 3.56
CA TRP A 90 18.84 -2.21 3.10
C TRP A 90 18.76 -1.70 1.66
N GLN A 91 19.71 -0.86 1.26
CA GLN A 91 19.83 -0.42 -0.14
C GLN A 91 20.19 -1.58 -1.09
N SER A 92 21.06 -2.49 -0.67
CA SER A 92 21.40 -3.67 -1.48
C SER A 92 20.22 -4.62 -1.64
N LEU A 93 19.48 -4.90 -0.58
CA LEU A 93 18.25 -5.69 -0.65
C LEU A 93 17.21 -5.04 -1.57
N ARG A 94 17.04 -3.72 -1.44
CA ARG A 94 16.12 -2.96 -2.29
C ARG A 94 16.49 -3.11 -3.77
N LYS A 95 17.76 -2.96 -4.10
CA LYS A 95 18.25 -3.12 -5.47
C LYS A 95 17.96 -4.51 -6.00
N GLU A 96 18.29 -5.55 -5.25
CA GLU A 96 18.05 -6.94 -5.62
C GLU A 96 16.56 -7.23 -5.84
N VAL A 97 15.68 -6.75 -4.93
CA VAL A 97 14.23 -6.90 -5.09
C VAL A 97 13.72 -6.24 -6.36
N LEU A 98 14.18 -5.02 -6.66
CA LEU A 98 13.76 -4.30 -7.86
C LEU A 98 14.20 -5.03 -9.14
N GLU A 99 15.42 -5.55 -9.17
CA GLU A 99 15.93 -6.36 -10.29
C GLU A 99 15.10 -7.62 -10.50
N ARG A 100 14.85 -8.39 -9.43
CA ARG A 100 13.99 -9.60 -9.47
C ARG A 100 12.57 -9.28 -9.91
N ARG A 101 11.98 -8.18 -9.40
CA ARG A 101 10.63 -7.73 -9.77
C ARG A 101 10.52 -7.35 -11.25
N CYS A 102 11.55 -6.68 -11.81
CA CYS A 102 11.60 -6.37 -13.23
C CYS A 102 11.67 -7.64 -14.09
N ALA A 103 12.48 -8.60 -13.69
CA ALA A 103 12.67 -9.86 -14.41
C ALA A 103 11.45 -10.80 -14.29
N TYR A 104 10.71 -10.73 -13.18
CA TYR A 104 9.60 -11.65 -12.92
C TYR A 104 8.44 -11.42 -13.88
N GLN A 105 8.01 -12.49 -14.56
CA GLN A 105 6.84 -12.49 -15.42
C GLN A 105 5.74 -13.35 -14.76
N PRO A 106 4.71 -12.73 -14.18
CA PRO A 106 3.61 -13.48 -13.58
C PRO A 106 2.88 -14.30 -14.64
N ALA A 107 2.43 -15.50 -14.29
CA ALA A 107 1.45 -16.23 -15.08
C ALA A 107 0.12 -15.44 -15.15
N TYR A 108 -0.81 -15.86 -16.02
CA TYR A 108 -2.14 -15.25 -16.11
C TYR A 108 -2.81 -15.22 -14.75
N SER A 109 -3.04 -14.03 -14.24
CA SER A 109 -3.51 -13.80 -12.87
C SER A 109 -3.86 -12.32 -12.64
N SER A 110 -4.49 -12.01 -11.51
CA SER A 110 -4.68 -10.63 -11.06
C SER A 110 -3.35 -9.85 -10.94
N MET A 111 -2.25 -10.55 -10.61
CA MET A 111 -0.92 -9.94 -10.55
C MET A 111 -0.44 -9.47 -11.93
N LEU A 112 -0.60 -10.31 -12.96
CA LEU A 112 -0.25 -9.93 -14.33
C LEU A 112 -1.13 -8.76 -14.82
N ALA A 113 -2.45 -8.84 -14.55
CA ALA A 113 -3.39 -7.77 -14.94
C ALA A 113 -2.99 -6.42 -14.35
N VAL A 114 -2.68 -6.36 -13.05
CA VAL A 114 -2.25 -5.12 -12.39
C VAL A 114 -0.87 -4.67 -12.89
N LYS A 115 0.09 -5.58 -13.09
CA LYS A 115 1.39 -5.25 -13.69
C LYS A 115 1.24 -4.56 -15.04
N MET A 116 0.44 -5.13 -15.93
CA MET A 116 0.18 -4.57 -17.27
C MET A 116 -0.59 -3.23 -17.20
N PHE A 117 -1.55 -3.13 -16.30
CA PHE A 117 -2.31 -1.91 -16.07
C PHE A 117 -1.37 -0.76 -15.65
N GLU A 118 -0.54 -0.99 -14.63
CA GLU A 118 0.39 0.02 -14.13
C GLU A 118 1.45 0.43 -15.16
N GLN A 119 1.90 -0.49 -15.99
CA GLN A 119 2.78 -0.17 -17.13
C GLN A 119 2.09 0.79 -18.11
N ARG A 120 0.79 0.59 -18.39
CA ARG A 120 0.03 1.47 -19.28
C ARG A 120 -0.24 2.84 -18.66
N VAL A 121 -0.59 2.89 -17.37
CA VAL A 121 -0.77 4.15 -16.65
C VAL A 121 0.52 4.96 -16.65
N HIS A 122 1.66 4.32 -16.37
CA HIS A 122 2.97 4.96 -16.36
C HIS A 122 3.36 5.52 -17.73
N ASN A 123 3.10 4.78 -18.81
CA ASN A 123 3.48 5.15 -20.17
C ASN A 123 2.47 6.09 -20.83
N GLY A 124 1.29 6.26 -20.27
CA GLY A 124 0.17 6.96 -20.89
C GLY A 124 0.29 8.48 -20.97
N GLY A 125 1.25 9.08 -20.27
CA GLY A 125 1.57 10.53 -20.32
C GLY A 125 0.45 11.45 -19.81
N ARG A 126 -0.73 10.95 -19.48
CA ARG A 126 -1.85 11.70 -18.90
C ARG A 126 -1.91 11.50 -17.41
N LYS A 127 -2.26 12.54 -16.68
CA LYS A 127 -2.54 12.43 -15.26
C LYS A 127 -3.69 11.45 -15.06
N ALA A 128 -3.47 10.46 -14.20
CA ALA A 128 -4.44 9.44 -13.86
C ALA A 128 -4.58 9.38 -12.35
N MET A 129 -5.81 9.28 -11.88
CA MET A 129 -6.13 9.08 -10.48
C MET A 129 -6.54 7.63 -10.31
N VAL A 130 -5.75 6.85 -9.59
CA VAL A 130 -5.99 5.41 -9.45
C VAL A 130 -6.42 5.09 -8.03
N HIS A 131 -7.64 4.60 -7.92
CA HIS A 131 -8.24 4.12 -6.67
C HIS A 131 -8.18 2.59 -6.63
N TYR A 132 -7.50 2.05 -5.64
CA TYR A 132 -7.45 0.61 -5.38
C TYR A 132 -8.44 0.22 -4.28
N ALA A 133 -9.28 -0.76 -4.55
CA ALA A 133 -10.11 -1.36 -3.52
C ALA A 133 -9.27 -2.15 -2.51
N ASN A 134 -9.83 -2.40 -1.35
CA ASN A 134 -9.17 -3.17 -0.29
C ASN A 134 -8.83 -4.61 -0.72
N SER A 135 -8.18 -5.36 0.15
CA SER A 135 -7.74 -6.74 -0.04
C SER A 135 -6.61 -6.88 -1.07
N MET A 136 -6.74 -7.80 -2.05
CA MET A 136 -5.68 -8.09 -3.02
C MET A 136 -5.40 -6.90 -3.93
N SER A 137 -6.41 -6.14 -4.32
CA SER A 137 -6.27 -5.01 -5.24
C SER A 137 -5.22 -4.00 -4.75
N VAL A 138 -5.38 -3.45 -3.54
CA VAL A 138 -4.40 -2.48 -3.00
C VAL A 138 -3.02 -3.10 -2.77
N ARG A 139 -2.95 -4.39 -2.42
CA ARG A 139 -1.65 -5.06 -2.23
C ARG A 139 -0.87 -5.15 -3.53
N LEU A 140 -1.54 -5.49 -4.63
CA LEU A 140 -0.94 -5.50 -5.97
C LEU A 140 -0.58 -4.08 -6.44
N GLY A 141 -1.43 -3.09 -6.13
CA GLY A 141 -1.13 -1.67 -6.34
C GLY A 141 0.16 -1.26 -5.62
N CYS A 142 0.31 -1.63 -4.35
CA CYS A 142 1.55 -1.40 -3.60
C CYS A 142 2.79 -2.03 -4.23
N ILE A 143 2.66 -3.13 -4.96
CA ILE A 143 3.78 -3.78 -5.65
C ILE A 143 4.17 -3.04 -6.93
N TYR A 144 3.20 -2.64 -7.75
CA TYR A 144 3.45 -2.21 -9.12
C TYR A 144 3.28 -0.72 -9.39
N ALA A 145 2.48 0.00 -8.59
CA ALA A 145 2.26 1.43 -8.79
C ALA A 145 3.54 2.25 -8.50
N ARG A 146 3.81 3.22 -9.39
CA ARG A 146 4.90 4.19 -9.25
C ARG A 146 4.40 5.63 -9.09
N HIS A 147 3.14 5.77 -8.72
CA HIS A 147 2.45 7.03 -8.51
C HIS A 147 1.63 6.96 -7.22
N TYR A 148 1.05 8.08 -6.81
CA TYR A 148 0.14 8.10 -5.68
C TYR A 148 -1.12 7.27 -5.99
N ILE A 149 -1.49 6.37 -5.09
CA ILE A 149 -2.70 5.56 -5.18
C ILE A 149 -3.66 5.92 -4.05
N TYR A 150 -4.95 5.88 -4.33
CA TYR A 150 -6.01 6.11 -3.36
C TYR A 150 -6.60 4.77 -2.91
N CYS A 151 -7.01 4.68 -1.64
CA CYS A 151 -7.64 3.49 -1.10
C CYS A 151 -8.43 3.83 0.16
N ASN A 152 -9.60 3.25 0.35
CA ASN A 152 -10.42 3.41 1.55
C ASN A 152 -9.82 2.56 2.69
N ARG A 153 -8.88 3.15 3.46
CA ARG A 153 -8.13 2.43 4.52
C ARG A 153 -8.58 2.78 5.93
N GLY A 154 -9.52 3.69 6.11
CA GLY A 154 -10.10 3.99 7.42
C GLY A 154 -10.85 2.79 7.99
N VAL A 155 -11.73 2.21 7.19
CA VAL A 155 -12.38 0.91 7.45
C VAL A 155 -11.89 -0.07 6.39
N ASN A 156 -11.45 -1.26 6.80
CA ASN A 156 -10.86 -2.26 5.89
C ASN A 156 -11.92 -3.15 5.21
N GLY A 157 -13.12 -2.62 4.96
CA GLY A 157 -14.20 -3.30 4.27
C GLY A 157 -13.98 -3.41 2.77
N ILE A 158 -14.83 -4.18 2.10
CA ILE A 158 -14.83 -4.34 0.65
C ILE A 158 -15.86 -3.46 -0.05
N GLU A 159 -16.70 -2.78 0.70
CA GLU A 159 -17.70 -1.81 0.25
C GLU A 159 -17.12 -0.41 0.03
N GLY A 160 -17.85 0.44 -0.71
CA GLY A 160 -17.59 1.87 -0.84
C GLY A 160 -16.43 2.26 -1.77
N SER A 161 -15.63 1.32 -2.25
CA SER A 161 -14.47 1.63 -3.10
C SER A 161 -14.88 2.13 -4.49
N LEU A 162 -15.89 1.52 -5.08
CA LEU A 162 -16.41 1.92 -6.38
C LEU A 162 -17.12 3.26 -6.29
N SER A 163 -17.94 3.47 -5.24
CA SER A 163 -18.63 4.75 -4.98
C SER A 163 -17.65 5.89 -4.79
N THR A 164 -16.53 5.65 -4.07
CA THR A 164 -15.48 6.66 -3.90
C THR A 164 -14.84 7.01 -5.23
N ALA A 165 -14.47 6.02 -6.05
CA ALA A 165 -13.90 6.27 -7.38
C ALA A 165 -14.90 6.97 -8.32
N ALA A 166 -16.17 6.59 -8.25
CA ALA A 166 -17.24 7.22 -9.00
C ALA A 166 -17.41 8.70 -8.60
N GLY A 167 -17.48 8.99 -7.30
CA GLY A 167 -17.55 10.38 -6.81
C GLY A 167 -16.32 11.19 -7.23
N PHE A 168 -15.14 10.58 -7.21
CA PHE A 168 -13.91 11.21 -7.68
C PHE A 168 -13.98 11.59 -9.16
N SER A 169 -14.56 10.71 -10.00
CA SER A 169 -14.71 10.97 -11.43
C SER A 169 -15.68 12.12 -11.74
N LEU A 170 -16.64 12.37 -10.86
CA LEU A 170 -17.56 13.50 -10.98
C LEU A 170 -16.93 14.83 -10.54
N ALA A 171 -15.88 14.77 -9.71
CA ALA A 171 -15.19 15.94 -9.16
C ALA A 171 -13.87 16.26 -9.89
N SER A 172 -13.54 15.54 -10.95
CA SER A 172 -12.26 15.70 -11.65
C SER A 172 -12.42 15.51 -13.16
N ASP A 173 -11.69 16.31 -13.93
CA ASP A 173 -11.56 16.15 -15.38
C ASP A 173 -10.49 15.11 -15.77
N ASP A 174 -9.71 14.62 -14.81
CA ASP A 174 -8.69 13.60 -15.02
C ASP A 174 -9.33 12.22 -15.25
N ASN A 175 -8.59 11.31 -15.88
CA ASN A 175 -9.00 9.91 -15.94
C ASN A 175 -8.93 9.29 -14.54
N VAL A 176 -10.04 8.71 -14.11
CA VAL A 176 -10.14 7.99 -12.83
C VAL A 176 -10.24 6.51 -13.11
N TYR A 177 -9.37 5.75 -12.49
CA TYR A 177 -9.37 4.28 -12.57
C TYR A 177 -9.71 3.70 -11.21
N CYS A 178 -10.60 2.70 -11.21
CA CYS A 178 -10.91 1.88 -10.03
C CYS A 178 -10.42 0.46 -10.28
N VAL A 179 -9.44 0.00 -9.50
CA VAL A 179 -8.97 -1.40 -9.53
C VAL A 179 -9.62 -2.14 -8.37
N ILE A 180 -10.50 -3.10 -8.67
CA ILE A 180 -11.43 -3.66 -7.70
C ILE A 180 -11.63 -5.17 -7.92
N GLY A 181 -11.76 -5.94 -6.83
CA GLY A 181 -12.15 -7.34 -6.90
C GLY A 181 -13.64 -7.52 -7.17
N ASP A 182 -14.03 -8.69 -7.64
CA ASP A 182 -15.40 -9.05 -8.00
C ASP A 182 -16.41 -8.88 -6.84
N LEU A 183 -16.12 -9.41 -5.66
CA LEU A 183 -17.00 -9.27 -4.50
C LEU A 183 -17.19 -7.81 -4.10
N SER A 184 -16.09 -7.05 -4.04
CA SER A 184 -16.12 -5.61 -3.73
C SER A 184 -16.93 -4.84 -4.77
N PHE A 185 -16.82 -5.19 -6.04
CA PHE A 185 -17.60 -4.60 -7.12
C PHE A 185 -19.10 -4.88 -6.94
N PHE A 186 -19.48 -6.12 -6.65
CA PHE A 186 -20.90 -6.48 -6.44
C PHE A 186 -21.52 -5.80 -5.23
N TYR A 187 -20.77 -5.61 -4.15
CA TYR A 187 -21.25 -4.89 -2.96
C TYR A 187 -21.57 -3.42 -3.23
N ASP A 188 -20.91 -2.80 -4.21
CA ASP A 188 -20.96 -1.36 -4.44
C ASP A 188 -21.41 -1.00 -5.87
N ARG A 189 -21.97 -1.97 -6.60
CA ARG A 189 -22.35 -1.79 -8.02
C ARG A 189 -23.37 -0.67 -8.25
N ASN A 190 -24.15 -0.31 -7.22
CA ASN A 190 -25.13 0.78 -7.28
C ASN A 190 -24.46 2.14 -7.58
N ALA A 191 -23.18 2.27 -7.30
CA ALA A 191 -22.40 3.44 -7.66
C ALA A 191 -22.47 3.78 -9.16
N LEU A 192 -22.73 2.79 -10.01
CA LEU A 192 -22.78 2.95 -11.47
C LEU A 192 -24.19 3.26 -12.02
N TRP A 193 -25.21 3.40 -11.17
CA TRP A 193 -26.60 3.68 -11.61
C TRP A 193 -26.84 5.14 -12.00
N GLY A 194 -25.86 6.02 -11.73
CA GLY A 194 -25.97 7.43 -12.12
C GLY A 194 -25.85 7.65 -13.62
N THR A 195 -26.53 8.67 -14.14
CA THR A 195 -26.49 9.07 -15.55
C THR A 195 -25.53 10.23 -15.82
N ASN A 196 -24.91 10.78 -14.78
CA ASN A 196 -24.14 12.04 -14.84
C ASN A 196 -22.62 11.82 -15.03
N TYR A 197 -22.19 10.62 -15.42
CA TYR A 197 -20.77 10.34 -15.62
C TYR A 197 -20.21 11.02 -16.86
N LEU A 198 -19.05 11.63 -16.71
CA LEU A 198 -18.33 12.34 -17.77
C LEU A 198 -17.55 11.43 -18.72
N GLY A 199 -17.66 10.11 -18.55
CA GLY A 199 -16.93 9.11 -19.35
C GLY A 199 -15.44 8.97 -18.99
N ASN A 200 -15.01 9.57 -17.88
CA ASN A 200 -13.63 9.51 -17.38
C ASN A 200 -13.39 8.42 -16.31
N LEU A 201 -14.44 7.76 -15.81
CA LEU A 201 -14.34 6.60 -14.92
C LEU A 201 -14.08 5.31 -15.72
N ARG A 202 -13.09 4.55 -15.29
CA ARG A 202 -12.74 3.22 -15.83
C ARG A 202 -12.55 2.24 -14.71
N VAL A 203 -13.09 1.03 -14.87
CA VAL A 203 -13.00 -0.02 -13.84
C VAL A 203 -12.18 -1.18 -14.38
N LEU A 204 -11.11 -1.53 -13.65
CA LEU A 204 -10.40 -2.78 -13.84
C LEU A 204 -10.92 -3.78 -12.80
N LEU A 205 -11.76 -4.70 -13.25
CA LEU A 205 -12.34 -5.75 -12.43
C LEU A 205 -11.40 -6.96 -12.37
N LEU A 206 -10.88 -7.25 -11.18
CA LEU A 206 -10.07 -8.43 -10.90
C LEU A 206 -11.01 -9.56 -10.47
N ASN A 207 -11.48 -10.33 -11.45
CA ASN A 207 -12.44 -11.41 -11.21
C ASN A 207 -11.71 -12.74 -11.03
N ASN A 208 -11.71 -13.28 -9.82
CA ASN A 208 -11.23 -14.62 -9.50
C ASN A 208 -12.36 -15.60 -9.15
N GLY A 209 -13.63 -15.19 -9.29
CA GLY A 209 -14.81 -16.01 -9.03
C GLY A 209 -15.11 -16.25 -7.56
N GLY A 210 -14.47 -15.51 -6.64
CA GLY A 210 -14.70 -15.72 -5.22
C GLY A 210 -13.84 -14.88 -4.28
N GLY A 211 -14.01 -15.10 -2.97
CA GLY A 211 -13.25 -14.44 -1.93
C GLY A 211 -11.93 -15.16 -1.64
N GLY A 212 -10.94 -15.07 -2.52
CA GLY A 212 -9.67 -15.81 -2.40
C GLY A 212 -8.90 -15.65 -1.08
N ILE A 213 -9.21 -14.62 -0.28
CA ILE A 213 -8.66 -14.51 1.08
C ILE A 213 -9.24 -15.58 2.03
N PHE A 214 -10.47 -16.04 1.77
CA PHE A 214 -11.16 -17.02 2.61
C PHE A 214 -10.77 -18.45 2.26
N GLU A 215 -10.32 -18.72 1.02
CA GLU A 215 -9.84 -20.04 0.60
C GLU A 215 -8.67 -20.53 1.46
N LYS A 216 -7.81 -19.61 1.92
CA LYS A 216 -6.69 -19.91 2.80
C LYS A 216 -7.08 -20.26 4.24
N PHE A 217 -8.33 -20.07 4.63
CA PHE A 217 -8.85 -20.35 5.96
C PHE A 217 -9.82 -21.56 5.97
N ALA A 218 -10.15 -22.12 4.79
CA ALA A 218 -11.05 -23.25 4.69
C ALA A 218 -10.41 -24.59 5.10
N ASP A 219 -9.09 -24.62 5.24
CA ASP A 219 -8.31 -25.83 5.61
C ASP A 219 -7.92 -25.88 7.10
N HIS A 220 -8.62 -25.08 7.96
CA HIS A 220 -8.38 -25.07 9.41
C HIS A 220 -9.65 -25.31 10.22
#